data_7c4a9fb4081b9e62dbbe5f1aa5e4e911
#
_entry.id   7c4a9fb4081b9e62dbbe5f1aa5e4e911
#
_cell.length_a   1.000
_cell.length_b   1.000
_cell.length_c   1.000
_cell.angle_alpha   90.00
_cell.angle_beta   90.00
_cell.angle_gamma   90.00
#
_symmetry.space_group_name_H-M   'P 1'
#
loop_
_entity.id
_entity.type
_entity.pdbx_description
1 polymer ?
#
loop_
_entity_poly.entity_id
_entity_poly.type
_entity_poly.pdbx_seq_one_letter_code
_entity_poly.pdbx_strand_id
1 'polypeptide(L)'
;MAAAQSPAPSVTAATVVQQDYDALFQEMYKNPSNLEASFKFAEQAVKRGDYEAAIGALERMLFFNPNLPRVKLELGVLYFKLGSYELARSYFQEAIKAADAPDEIRAQVLAYLTEIDRRLARYEFSVFTTAGFRYQTNANLGPSSLMVRALGQDALLDGAFGKRPDWNFFQTLTANYAYKIGTRGDAIEASFLGVNSRQYKLNQFNLGLVELVVGPRIAIGQNASFKLYGIGD
;
A
#
# COMPACT_ATOMS: atom_id res chain seq x y z
N MET A 1 -11.35 33.96 -42.54
CA MET A 1 -10.78 33.18 -41.42
C MET A 1 -11.14 31.72 -41.63
N ALA A 2 -10.19 30.93 -42.11
CA ALA A 2 -10.37 29.49 -42.37
C ALA A 2 -9.98 28.74 -41.10
N ALA A 3 -10.94 27.99 -40.52
CA ALA A 3 -10.70 27.11 -39.38
C ALA A 3 -9.96 25.88 -39.89
N ALA A 4 -8.74 25.65 -39.37
CA ALA A 4 -7.95 24.45 -39.62
C ALA A 4 -8.66 23.29 -38.91
N GLN A 5 -9.18 22.33 -39.65
CA GLN A 5 -9.65 21.04 -39.14
C GLN A 5 -8.43 20.17 -38.81
N SER A 6 -8.31 19.80 -37.55
CA SER A 6 -7.36 18.78 -37.08
C SER A 6 -7.69 17.45 -37.76
N PRO A 7 -6.69 16.71 -38.32
CA PRO A 7 -6.99 15.41 -38.93
C PRO A 7 -7.37 14.40 -37.85
N ALA A 8 -8.46 13.71 -38.07
CA ALA A 8 -8.91 12.58 -37.27
C ALA A 8 -7.84 11.49 -37.24
N PRO A 9 -7.62 10.76 -36.11
CA PRO A 9 -6.63 9.71 -36.04
C PRO A 9 -6.97 8.60 -37.05
N SER A 10 -5.98 8.25 -37.83
CA SER A 10 -6.06 7.38 -38.98
C SER A 10 -6.67 6.00 -38.66
N VAL A 11 -7.80 5.70 -39.27
CA VAL A 11 -8.51 4.40 -39.29
C VAL A 11 -7.56 3.24 -39.68
N THR A 12 -6.46 3.50 -40.36
CA THR A 12 -5.47 2.55 -40.87
C THR A 12 -4.70 1.82 -39.77
N ALA A 13 -4.31 2.50 -38.68
CA ALA A 13 -3.47 1.85 -37.64
C ALA A 13 -4.27 0.86 -36.79
N ALA A 14 -5.52 1.22 -36.44
CA ALA A 14 -6.42 0.32 -35.70
C ALA A 14 -6.80 -0.94 -36.51
N THR A 15 -6.97 -0.79 -37.83
CA THR A 15 -7.31 -1.90 -38.73
C THR A 15 -6.13 -2.85 -38.90
N VAL A 16 -4.90 -2.35 -39.01
CA VAL A 16 -3.68 -3.20 -39.13
C VAL A 16 -3.47 -4.00 -37.83
N VAL A 17 -3.58 -3.36 -36.67
CA VAL A 17 -3.45 -4.04 -35.36
C VAL A 17 -4.54 -5.10 -35.18
N GLN A 18 -5.77 -4.88 -35.68
CA GLN A 18 -6.83 -5.89 -35.63
C GLN A 18 -6.52 -7.09 -36.51
N GLN A 19 -6.05 -6.85 -37.74
CA GLN A 19 -5.68 -7.91 -38.68
C GLN A 19 -4.55 -8.79 -38.14
N ASP A 20 -3.53 -8.20 -37.50
CA ASP A 20 -2.44 -8.93 -36.88
C ASP A 20 -2.93 -9.83 -35.72
N TYR A 21 -3.85 -9.33 -34.89
CA TYR A 21 -4.45 -10.11 -33.80
C TYR A 21 -5.25 -11.30 -34.31
N ASP A 22 -6.12 -11.07 -35.31
CA ASP A 22 -6.95 -12.12 -35.89
C ASP A 22 -6.11 -13.17 -36.63
N ALA A 23 -5.02 -12.75 -37.29
CA ALA A 23 -4.05 -13.65 -37.93
C ALA A 23 -3.33 -14.54 -36.92
N LEU A 24 -2.86 -13.96 -35.79
CA LEU A 24 -2.24 -14.74 -34.71
C LEU A 24 -3.21 -15.70 -34.04
N PHE A 25 -4.47 -15.28 -33.85
CA PHE A 25 -5.51 -16.16 -33.36
C PHE A 25 -5.74 -17.38 -34.31
N GLN A 26 -5.84 -17.12 -35.60
CA GLN A 26 -6.01 -18.17 -36.60
C GLN A 26 -4.80 -19.10 -36.67
N GLU A 27 -3.59 -18.60 -36.55
CA GLU A 27 -2.38 -19.40 -36.50
C GLU A 27 -2.37 -20.33 -35.28
N MET A 28 -2.63 -19.76 -34.08
CA MET A 28 -2.79 -20.55 -32.84
C MET A 28 -3.89 -21.60 -32.95
N TYR A 29 -5.03 -21.24 -33.55
CA TYR A 29 -6.17 -22.15 -33.69
C TYR A 29 -5.90 -23.32 -34.64
N LYS A 30 -5.22 -23.05 -35.76
CA LYS A 30 -4.86 -24.08 -36.76
C LYS A 30 -3.77 -25.04 -36.27
N ASN A 31 -2.86 -24.54 -35.43
CA ASN A 31 -1.74 -25.28 -34.87
C ASN A 31 -1.72 -25.25 -33.35
N PRO A 32 -2.63 -25.96 -32.66
CA PRO A 32 -2.78 -25.83 -31.20
C PRO A 32 -1.56 -26.29 -30.39
N SER A 33 -0.67 -27.12 -30.98
CA SER A 33 0.56 -27.57 -30.36
C SER A 33 1.75 -26.59 -30.59
N ASN A 34 1.57 -25.58 -31.42
CA ASN A 34 2.59 -24.55 -31.63
C ASN A 34 2.60 -23.58 -30.45
N LEU A 35 3.50 -23.85 -29.50
CA LEU A 35 3.65 -23.03 -28.29
C LEU A 35 4.07 -21.58 -28.60
N GLU A 36 4.88 -21.36 -29.66
CA GLU A 36 5.32 -20.04 -30.06
C GLU A 36 4.17 -19.17 -30.57
N ALA A 37 3.29 -19.74 -31.42
CA ALA A 37 2.11 -19.04 -31.92
C ALA A 37 1.16 -18.67 -30.77
N SER A 38 0.94 -19.60 -29.83
CA SER A 38 0.10 -19.38 -28.66
C SER A 38 0.67 -18.29 -27.75
N PHE A 39 1.99 -18.25 -27.57
CA PHE A 39 2.64 -17.23 -26.75
C PHE A 39 2.58 -15.84 -27.41
N LYS A 40 2.84 -15.74 -28.72
CA LYS A 40 2.70 -14.48 -29.48
C LYS A 40 1.27 -13.94 -29.42
N PHE A 41 0.28 -14.81 -29.56
CA PHE A 41 -1.13 -14.42 -29.42
C PHE A 41 -1.41 -13.88 -28.01
N ALA A 42 -0.98 -14.60 -26.97
CA ALA A 42 -1.15 -14.17 -25.58
C ALA A 42 -0.51 -12.81 -25.31
N GLU A 43 0.69 -12.55 -25.80
CA GLU A 43 1.36 -11.25 -25.69
C GLU A 43 0.54 -10.11 -26.33
N GLN A 44 -0.02 -10.33 -27.51
CA GLN A 44 -0.85 -9.35 -28.19
C GLN A 44 -2.18 -9.13 -27.46
N ALA A 45 -2.80 -10.19 -26.95
CA ALA A 45 -4.00 -10.10 -26.12
C ALA A 45 -3.75 -9.26 -24.86
N VAL A 46 -2.63 -9.48 -24.17
CA VAL A 46 -2.22 -8.66 -23.00
C VAL A 46 -2.05 -7.18 -23.37
N LYS A 47 -1.39 -6.88 -24.50
CA LYS A 47 -1.20 -5.49 -24.97
C LYS A 47 -2.54 -4.78 -25.25
N ARG A 48 -3.56 -5.53 -25.63
CA ARG A 48 -4.92 -5.03 -25.88
C ARG A 48 -5.79 -4.97 -24.63
N GLY A 49 -5.32 -5.51 -23.52
CA GLY A 49 -6.09 -5.64 -22.27
C GLY A 49 -7.08 -6.82 -22.29
N ASP A 50 -7.02 -7.68 -23.31
CA ASP A 50 -7.84 -8.89 -23.40
C ASP A 50 -7.16 -10.02 -22.60
N TYR A 51 -7.25 -9.87 -21.28
CA TYR A 51 -6.59 -10.80 -20.36
C TYR A 51 -7.22 -12.21 -20.40
N GLU A 52 -8.51 -12.30 -20.70
CA GLU A 52 -9.21 -13.59 -20.78
C GLU A 52 -8.72 -14.41 -21.97
N ALA A 53 -8.58 -13.80 -23.14
CA ALA A 53 -8.02 -14.45 -24.31
C ALA A 53 -6.56 -14.87 -24.09
N ALA A 54 -5.77 -14.01 -23.42
CA ALA A 54 -4.39 -14.34 -23.07
C ALA A 54 -4.30 -15.55 -22.13
N ILE A 55 -5.12 -15.58 -21.08
CA ILE A 55 -5.19 -16.71 -20.13
C ILE A 55 -5.55 -18.00 -20.88
N GLY A 56 -6.59 -17.98 -21.71
CA GLY A 56 -6.99 -19.16 -22.47
C GLY A 56 -5.89 -19.71 -23.39
N ALA A 57 -5.11 -18.83 -24.02
CA ALA A 57 -3.97 -19.23 -24.84
C ALA A 57 -2.83 -19.85 -24.00
N LEU A 58 -2.49 -19.25 -22.87
CA LEU A 58 -1.43 -19.74 -21.98
C LEU A 58 -1.82 -21.04 -21.27
N GLU A 59 -3.07 -21.20 -20.85
CA GLU A 59 -3.58 -22.44 -20.26
C GLU A 59 -3.56 -23.59 -21.28
N ARG A 60 -3.90 -23.28 -22.53
CA ARG A 60 -3.74 -24.26 -23.62
C ARG A 60 -2.29 -24.71 -23.79
N MET A 61 -1.32 -23.81 -23.65
CA MET A 61 0.10 -24.23 -23.71
C MET A 61 0.44 -25.20 -22.58
N LEU A 62 -0.06 -24.97 -21.36
CA LEU A 62 0.15 -25.88 -20.22
C LEU A 62 -0.55 -27.21 -20.39
N PHE A 63 -1.64 -27.27 -21.15
CA PHE A 63 -2.28 -28.53 -21.49
C PHE A 63 -1.37 -29.44 -22.35
N PHE A 64 -0.63 -28.87 -23.30
CA PHE A 64 0.32 -29.63 -24.13
C PHE A 64 1.66 -29.85 -23.44
N ASN A 65 2.13 -28.89 -22.65
CA ASN A 65 3.36 -29.01 -21.88
C ASN A 65 3.18 -28.38 -20.47
N PRO A 66 2.94 -29.22 -19.45
CA PRO A 66 2.71 -28.75 -18.08
C PRO A 66 3.97 -28.10 -17.41
N ASN A 67 5.16 -28.35 -17.95
CA ASN A 67 6.43 -27.93 -17.37
C ASN A 67 7.01 -26.70 -18.11
N LEU A 68 6.26 -25.60 -18.08
CA LEU A 68 6.67 -24.31 -18.65
C LEU A 68 6.67 -23.23 -17.56
N PRO A 69 7.76 -23.04 -16.80
CA PRO A 69 7.82 -22.09 -15.70
C PRO A 69 7.47 -20.65 -16.13
N ARG A 70 7.92 -20.22 -17.31
CA ARG A 70 7.63 -18.90 -17.86
C ARG A 70 6.12 -18.71 -18.12
N VAL A 71 5.45 -19.70 -18.68
CA VAL A 71 4.01 -19.63 -18.93
C VAL A 71 3.23 -19.56 -17.62
N LYS A 72 3.64 -20.32 -16.61
CA LYS A 72 3.05 -20.25 -15.26
C LYS A 72 3.28 -18.89 -14.61
N LEU A 73 4.45 -18.29 -14.78
CA LEU A 73 4.73 -16.93 -14.33
C LEU A 73 3.76 -15.93 -14.98
N GLU A 74 3.60 -15.98 -16.31
CA GLU A 74 2.71 -15.06 -17.04
C GLU A 74 1.24 -15.23 -16.61
N LEU A 75 0.75 -16.47 -16.45
CA LEU A 75 -0.57 -16.72 -15.89
C LEU A 75 -0.73 -16.13 -14.48
N GLY A 76 0.27 -16.32 -13.62
CA GLY A 76 0.29 -15.71 -12.30
C GLY A 76 0.16 -14.19 -12.36
N VAL A 77 0.89 -13.54 -13.28
CA VAL A 77 0.81 -12.09 -13.49
C VAL A 77 -0.57 -11.65 -13.97
N LEU A 78 -1.19 -12.40 -14.90
CA LEU A 78 -2.53 -12.07 -15.39
C LEU A 78 -3.59 -12.21 -14.30
N TYR A 79 -3.59 -13.31 -13.56
CA TYR A 79 -4.51 -13.48 -12.43
C TYR A 79 -4.27 -12.45 -11.33
N PHE A 80 -3.02 -12.04 -11.10
CA PHE A 80 -2.70 -10.94 -10.16
C PHE A 80 -3.32 -9.62 -10.62
N LYS A 81 -3.21 -9.27 -11.91
CA LYS A 81 -3.84 -8.07 -12.51
C LYS A 81 -5.37 -8.10 -12.40
N LEU A 82 -5.97 -9.26 -12.53
CA LEU A 82 -7.42 -9.46 -12.37
C LEU A 82 -7.87 -9.47 -10.89
N GLY A 83 -6.95 -9.35 -9.93
CA GLY A 83 -7.27 -9.39 -8.51
C GLY A 83 -7.54 -10.80 -7.96
N SER A 84 -7.36 -11.83 -8.75
CA SER A 84 -7.53 -13.25 -8.37
C SER A 84 -6.26 -13.76 -7.67
N TYR A 85 -5.97 -13.20 -6.50
CA TYR A 85 -4.68 -13.38 -5.83
C TYR A 85 -4.38 -14.83 -5.42
N GLU A 86 -5.40 -15.62 -5.07
CA GLU A 86 -5.20 -17.04 -4.71
C GLU A 86 -4.81 -17.88 -5.93
N LEU A 87 -5.43 -17.65 -7.10
CA LEU A 87 -5.03 -18.31 -8.35
C LEU A 87 -3.64 -17.85 -8.78
N ALA A 88 -3.35 -16.56 -8.71
CA ALA A 88 -2.03 -16.02 -8.99
C ALA A 88 -0.96 -16.69 -8.12
N ARG A 89 -1.21 -16.83 -6.82
CA ARG A 89 -0.34 -17.54 -5.87
C ARG A 89 -0.05 -18.98 -6.31
N SER A 90 -1.09 -19.71 -6.70
CA SER A 90 -0.96 -21.10 -7.15
C SER A 90 -0.03 -21.21 -8.35
N TYR A 91 -0.26 -20.39 -9.38
CA TYR A 91 0.60 -20.39 -10.57
C TYR A 91 2.04 -19.96 -10.27
N PHE A 92 2.23 -18.95 -9.44
CA PHE A 92 3.57 -18.53 -9.03
C PHE A 92 4.33 -19.62 -8.26
N GLN A 93 3.67 -20.29 -7.32
CA GLN A 93 4.26 -21.42 -6.59
C GLN A 93 4.61 -22.58 -7.51
N GLU A 94 3.78 -22.86 -8.50
CA GLU A 94 4.07 -23.89 -9.50
C GLU A 94 5.21 -23.49 -10.44
N ALA A 95 5.35 -22.20 -10.78
CA ALA A 95 6.45 -21.73 -11.62
C ALA A 95 7.81 -21.97 -10.99
N ILE A 96 7.94 -21.84 -9.66
CA ILE A 96 9.22 -22.02 -8.94
C ILE A 96 9.47 -23.46 -8.44
N LYS A 97 8.46 -24.35 -8.48
CA LYS A 97 8.63 -25.77 -8.13
C LYS A 97 9.45 -26.53 -9.18
N ALA A 98 9.48 -26.05 -10.41
CA ALA A 98 10.29 -26.66 -11.45
C ALA A 98 11.78 -26.55 -11.08
N ALA A 99 12.50 -27.66 -11.10
CA ALA A 99 13.92 -27.72 -10.73
C ALA A 99 14.80 -26.86 -11.67
N ASP A 100 14.36 -26.65 -12.89
CA ASP A 100 15.01 -25.91 -13.96
C ASP A 100 14.49 -24.46 -14.11
N ALA A 101 13.69 -23.97 -13.14
CA ALA A 101 13.20 -22.60 -13.19
C ALA A 101 14.37 -21.61 -13.10
N PRO A 102 14.55 -20.71 -14.09
CA PRO A 102 15.61 -19.70 -14.07
C PRO A 102 15.58 -18.82 -12.84
N ASP A 103 16.73 -18.35 -12.35
CA ASP A 103 16.82 -17.49 -11.17
C ASP A 103 16.06 -16.18 -11.32
N GLU A 104 15.98 -15.63 -12.54
CA GLU A 104 15.19 -14.44 -12.85
C GLU A 104 13.69 -14.66 -12.59
N ILE A 105 13.17 -15.83 -13.00
CA ILE A 105 11.76 -16.20 -12.73
C ILE A 105 11.55 -16.36 -11.23
N ARG A 106 12.49 -16.99 -10.52
CA ARG A 106 12.39 -17.15 -9.05
C ARG A 106 12.32 -15.81 -8.35
N ALA A 107 13.20 -14.86 -8.74
CA ALA A 107 13.22 -13.52 -8.15
C ALA A 107 11.91 -12.75 -8.39
N GLN A 108 11.40 -12.79 -9.61
CA GLN A 108 10.12 -12.15 -9.96
C GLN A 108 8.95 -12.76 -9.19
N VAL A 109 8.86 -14.09 -9.12
CA VAL A 109 7.82 -14.80 -8.39
C VAL A 109 7.85 -14.44 -6.92
N LEU A 110 9.01 -14.41 -6.27
CA LEU A 110 9.12 -14.06 -4.85
C LEU A 110 8.60 -12.64 -4.57
N ALA A 111 8.86 -11.69 -5.48
CA ALA A 111 8.33 -10.34 -5.36
C ALA A 111 6.78 -10.32 -5.44
N TYR A 112 6.19 -11.06 -6.39
CA TYR A 112 4.73 -11.17 -6.49
C TYR A 112 4.11 -11.90 -5.30
N LEU A 113 4.71 -12.98 -4.81
CA LEU A 113 4.22 -13.71 -3.64
C LEU A 113 4.21 -12.82 -2.39
N THR A 114 5.26 -12.01 -2.19
CA THR A 114 5.31 -11.03 -1.10
C THR A 114 4.16 -10.01 -1.20
N GLU A 115 3.89 -9.51 -2.39
CA GLU A 115 2.79 -8.55 -2.60
C GLU A 115 1.42 -9.22 -2.41
N ILE A 116 1.25 -10.47 -2.85
CA ILE A 116 0.03 -11.26 -2.63
C ILE A 116 -0.17 -11.48 -1.13
N ASP A 117 0.86 -11.87 -0.40
CA ASP A 117 0.79 -12.06 1.04
C ASP A 117 0.33 -10.77 1.75
N ARG A 118 0.83 -9.62 1.32
CA ARG A 118 0.41 -8.32 1.83
C ARG A 118 -1.06 -8.04 1.51
N ARG A 119 -1.54 -8.36 0.31
CA ARG A 119 -2.95 -8.12 -0.11
C ARG A 119 -3.94 -9.07 0.55
N LEU A 120 -3.53 -10.30 0.77
CA LEU A 120 -4.33 -11.32 1.43
C LEU A 120 -4.21 -11.31 2.96
N ALA A 121 -3.27 -10.54 3.51
CA ALA A 121 -3.12 -10.41 4.95
C ALA A 121 -4.41 -9.88 5.60
N ARG A 122 -4.89 -10.62 6.58
CA ARG A 122 -6.05 -10.21 7.38
C ARG A 122 -5.69 -9.19 8.45
N TYR A 123 -4.40 -8.98 8.72
CA TYR A 123 -3.94 -8.02 9.71
C TYR A 123 -2.98 -7.01 9.08
N GLU A 124 -3.03 -5.82 9.58
CA GLU A 124 -2.09 -4.74 9.28
C GLU A 124 -1.49 -4.28 10.60
N PHE A 125 -0.18 -4.15 10.62
CA PHE A 125 0.56 -3.68 11.79
C PHE A 125 1.58 -2.63 11.36
N SER A 126 1.61 -1.52 12.08
CA SER A 126 2.61 -0.48 11.87
C SER A 126 3.09 0.09 13.19
N VAL A 127 4.39 0.36 13.27
CA VAL A 127 5.00 1.05 14.40
C VAL A 127 5.78 2.22 13.87
N PHE A 128 5.60 3.35 14.52
CA PHE A 128 6.33 4.56 14.23
C PHE A 128 6.87 5.14 15.53
N THR A 129 8.16 5.47 15.54
CA THR A 129 8.80 6.11 16.69
C THR A 129 9.54 7.36 16.25
N THR A 130 9.45 8.38 17.05
CA THR A 130 10.24 9.62 16.89
C THR A 130 10.89 9.94 18.22
N ALA A 131 12.18 10.24 18.20
CA ALA A 131 12.90 10.69 19.37
C ALA A 131 13.83 11.84 19.00
N GLY A 132 14.03 12.77 19.92
CA GLY A 132 14.90 13.90 19.66
C GLY A 132 15.15 14.77 20.89
N PHE A 133 16.04 15.73 20.69
CA PHE A 133 16.34 16.76 21.66
C PHE A 133 15.90 18.13 21.12
N ARG A 134 15.33 18.93 21.98
CA ARG A 134 14.86 20.27 21.65
C ARG A 134 15.31 21.27 22.73
N TYR A 135 15.90 22.38 22.32
CA TYR A 135 16.14 23.49 23.22
C TYR A 135 14.92 24.40 23.20
N GLN A 136 14.37 24.70 24.37
CA GLN A 136 13.21 25.55 24.53
C GLN A 136 13.63 26.81 25.31
N THR A 137 13.45 27.99 24.74
CA THR A 137 13.76 29.27 25.41
C THR A 137 12.75 29.65 26.49
N ASN A 138 11.60 29.00 26.50
CA ASN A 138 10.52 29.16 27.48
C ASN A 138 9.92 27.78 27.82
N ALA A 139 10.71 26.95 28.50
CA ALA A 139 10.31 25.57 28.82
C ALA A 139 9.25 25.47 29.93
N ASN A 140 9.11 26.50 30.74
CA ASN A 140 8.12 26.59 31.80
C ASN A 140 6.84 27.34 31.40
N LEU A 141 6.70 27.71 30.14
CA LEU A 141 5.58 28.51 29.63
C LEU A 141 5.38 29.83 30.41
N GLY A 142 6.46 30.38 30.96
CA GLY A 142 6.44 31.64 31.70
C GLY A 142 5.98 32.82 30.83
N PRO A 143 5.35 33.83 31.44
CA PRO A 143 4.86 34.99 30.72
C PRO A 143 5.99 35.78 30.09
N SER A 144 5.70 36.52 29.03
CA SER A 144 6.68 37.40 28.36
C SER A 144 6.98 38.66 29.14
N SER A 145 6.06 39.08 30.01
CA SER A 145 6.19 40.19 30.92
C SER A 145 5.87 39.74 32.34
N LEU A 146 6.67 40.17 33.31
CA LEU A 146 6.39 39.96 34.73
C LEU A 146 5.34 40.93 35.28
N MET A 147 5.03 42.02 34.55
CA MET A 147 3.91 42.89 34.87
C MET A 147 2.60 42.26 34.43
N VAL A 148 1.73 41.97 35.37
CA VAL A 148 0.39 41.38 35.15
C VAL A 148 -0.65 42.27 35.81
N ARG A 149 -1.86 42.24 35.28
CA ARG A 149 -2.99 42.93 35.87
C ARG A 149 -3.83 41.95 36.68
N ALA A 150 -3.84 42.15 37.99
CA ALA A 150 -4.61 41.31 38.91
C ALA A 150 -5.58 42.19 39.73
N LEU A 151 -6.84 41.82 39.81
CA LEU A 151 -7.88 42.56 40.53
C LEU A 151 -7.99 44.05 40.14
N GLY A 152 -7.70 44.36 38.87
CA GLY A 152 -7.75 45.76 38.36
C GLY A 152 -6.51 46.59 38.63
N GLN A 153 -5.50 46.08 39.32
CA GLN A 153 -4.24 46.76 39.64
C GLN A 153 -3.06 46.07 38.95
N ASP A 154 -2.04 46.82 38.62
CA ASP A 154 -0.79 46.31 38.09
C ASP A 154 0.04 45.70 39.22
N ALA A 155 0.44 44.45 39.02
CA ALA A 155 1.23 43.67 39.96
C ALA A 155 2.49 43.13 39.27
N LEU A 156 3.60 43.06 39.98
CA LEU A 156 4.82 42.45 39.50
C LEU A 156 4.91 41.02 40.00
N LEU A 157 5.01 40.08 39.10
CA LEU A 157 5.26 38.67 39.42
C LEU A 157 6.71 38.49 39.87
N ASP A 158 6.91 37.53 40.79
CA ASP A 158 8.26 37.08 41.14
C ASP A 158 9.01 36.60 39.88
N GLY A 159 10.32 36.91 39.82
CA GLY A 159 11.18 36.53 38.71
C GLY A 159 11.21 35.01 38.43
N ALA A 160 10.90 34.18 39.42
CA ALA A 160 10.78 32.75 39.30
C ALA A 160 9.70 32.32 38.31
N PHE A 161 8.67 33.15 38.08
CA PHE A 161 7.61 32.90 37.10
C PHE A 161 7.98 33.31 35.67
N GLY A 162 9.11 33.99 35.48
CA GLY A 162 9.58 34.37 34.14
C GLY A 162 9.98 33.19 33.27
N LYS A 163 10.25 33.50 32.01
CA LYS A 163 10.70 32.50 31.05
C LYS A 163 11.99 31.81 31.51
N ARG A 164 11.99 30.49 31.51
CA ARG A 164 13.15 29.66 31.83
C ARG A 164 13.52 28.74 30.69
N PRO A 165 14.73 28.83 30.14
CA PRO A 165 15.16 27.95 29.09
C PRO A 165 15.55 26.56 29.63
N ASP A 166 15.29 25.52 28.83
CA ASP A 166 15.75 24.19 29.15
C ASP A 166 15.90 23.31 27.87
N TRP A 167 16.66 22.24 28.04
CA TRP A 167 16.70 21.14 27.05
C TRP A 167 15.63 20.15 27.38
N ASN A 168 14.98 19.69 26.32
CA ASN A 168 13.95 18.67 26.40
C ASN A 168 14.32 17.46 25.53
N PHE A 169 14.34 16.27 26.11
CA PHE A 169 14.31 15.02 25.37
C PHE A 169 12.85 14.62 25.18
N PHE A 170 12.46 14.34 23.94
CA PHE A 170 11.13 13.85 23.65
C PHE A 170 11.18 12.55 22.88
N GLN A 171 10.23 11.70 23.12
CA GLN A 171 10.01 10.44 22.42
C GLN A 171 8.52 10.22 22.24
N THR A 172 8.13 9.81 21.03
CA THR A 172 6.78 9.33 20.74
C THR A 172 6.87 7.92 20.15
N LEU A 173 5.94 7.08 20.52
CA LEU A 173 5.75 5.75 19.96
C LEU A 173 4.29 5.60 19.59
N THR A 174 4.03 5.36 18.31
CA THR A 174 2.70 5.04 17.80
C THR A 174 2.74 3.61 17.24
N ALA A 175 1.84 2.76 17.69
CA ALA A 175 1.64 1.43 17.13
C ALA A 175 0.19 1.28 16.71
N ASN A 176 -0.05 0.82 15.48
CA ASN A 176 -1.39 0.59 14.97
C ASN A 176 -1.51 -0.88 14.56
N TYR A 177 -2.64 -1.45 14.89
CA TYR A 177 -3.03 -2.80 14.50
C TYR A 177 -4.44 -2.77 13.95
N ALA A 178 -4.67 -3.46 12.83
CA ALA A 178 -6.00 -3.67 12.29
C ALA A 178 -6.16 -5.13 11.87
N TYR A 179 -7.24 -5.75 12.29
CA TYR A 179 -7.64 -7.10 11.87
C TYR A 179 -8.88 -7.01 10.98
N LYS A 180 -8.73 -7.34 9.70
CA LYS A 180 -9.80 -7.29 8.68
C LYS A 180 -10.80 -8.41 8.91
N ILE A 181 -12.11 -8.07 8.93
CA ILE A 181 -13.21 -8.98 9.08
C ILE A 181 -13.98 -9.06 7.76
N GLY A 182 -13.99 -10.23 7.15
CA GLY A 182 -14.67 -10.42 5.85
C GLY A 182 -14.05 -9.65 4.70
N THR A 183 -14.84 -9.38 3.66
CA THR A 183 -14.39 -8.80 2.39
C THR A 183 -14.82 -7.34 2.18
N ARG A 184 -15.67 -6.79 3.07
CA ARG A 184 -16.24 -5.44 2.93
C ARG A 184 -15.33 -4.32 3.40
N GLY A 185 -14.20 -4.64 4.06
CA GLY A 185 -13.31 -3.66 4.65
C GLY A 185 -13.61 -3.37 6.13
N ASP A 186 -14.48 -4.16 6.75
CA ASP A 186 -14.67 -4.14 8.20
C ASP A 186 -13.41 -4.61 8.91
N ALA A 187 -13.11 -4.02 10.06
CA ALA A 187 -11.93 -4.39 10.85
C ALA A 187 -12.14 -4.12 12.34
N ILE A 188 -11.36 -4.79 13.17
CA ILE A 188 -11.09 -4.36 14.54
C ILE A 188 -9.75 -3.65 14.52
N GLU A 189 -9.72 -2.43 15.03
CA GLU A 189 -8.54 -1.59 15.09
C GLU A 189 -8.11 -1.37 16.54
N ALA A 190 -6.80 -1.34 16.75
CA ALA A 190 -6.20 -0.91 18.01
C ALA A 190 -5.07 0.05 17.69
N SER A 191 -5.03 1.18 18.40
CA SER A 191 -3.96 2.18 18.27
C SER A 191 -3.39 2.47 19.65
N PHE A 192 -2.09 2.43 19.76
CA PHE A 192 -1.33 2.78 20.94
C PHE A 192 -0.54 4.06 20.66
N LEU A 193 -0.61 5.03 21.57
CA LEU A 193 0.22 6.22 21.59
C LEU A 193 0.94 6.32 22.92
N GLY A 194 2.25 6.33 22.87
CA GLY A 194 3.11 6.64 24.02
C GLY A 194 3.85 7.95 23.74
N VAL A 195 3.79 8.87 24.68
CA VAL A 195 4.54 10.15 24.65
C VAL A 195 5.36 10.26 25.90
N ASN A 196 6.64 10.52 25.76
CA ASN A 196 7.54 10.81 26.85
C ASN A 196 8.31 12.08 26.54
N SER A 197 8.25 13.04 27.46
CA SER A 197 8.95 14.32 27.36
C SER A 197 9.63 14.62 28.68
N ARG A 198 10.95 14.77 28.66
CA ARG A 198 11.78 14.95 29.84
C ARG A 198 12.60 16.25 29.72
N GLN A 199 12.38 17.15 30.66
CA GLN A 199 13.17 18.38 30.82
C GLN A 199 14.47 18.05 31.58
N TYR A 200 15.56 18.72 31.22
CA TYR A 200 16.86 18.50 31.85
C TYR A 200 16.92 19.11 33.26
N LYS A 201 16.38 20.31 33.43
CA LYS A 201 16.39 21.05 34.70
C LYS A 201 15.01 21.19 35.33
N LEU A 202 14.00 21.39 34.51
CA LEU A 202 12.63 21.71 34.92
C LEU A 202 11.77 20.44 35.03
N ASN A 203 12.16 19.49 35.86
CA ASN A 203 11.53 18.17 35.97
C ASN A 203 10.02 18.20 36.27
N GLN A 204 9.51 19.28 36.87
CA GLN A 204 8.09 19.48 37.11
C GLN A 204 7.26 19.61 35.82
N PHE A 205 7.93 19.85 34.69
CA PHE A 205 7.28 19.92 33.37
C PHE A 205 7.52 18.65 32.53
N ASN A 206 7.99 17.59 33.15
CA ASN A 206 8.05 16.28 32.50
C ASN A 206 6.64 15.80 32.20
N LEU A 207 6.45 15.25 31.00
CA LEU A 207 5.18 14.71 30.53
C LEU A 207 5.37 13.23 30.15
N GLY A 208 4.48 12.41 30.63
CA GLY A 208 4.28 11.04 30.16
C GLY A 208 2.81 10.86 29.84
N LEU A 209 2.51 10.36 28.65
CA LEU A 209 1.15 10.02 28.23
C LEU A 209 1.17 8.62 27.59
N VAL A 210 0.19 7.84 27.95
CA VAL A 210 -0.10 6.57 27.28
C VAL A 210 -1.58 6.55 26.94
N GLU A 211 -1.90 6.28 25.68
CA GLU A 211 -3.27 6.17 25.21
C GLU A 211 -3.42 4.85 24.46
N LEU A 212 -4.48 4.13 24.72
CA LEU A 212 -4.89 2.95 23.98
C LEU A 212 -6.32 3.15 23.46
N VAL A 213 -6.46 3.09 22.17
CA VAL A 213 -7.75 3.20 21.47
C VAL A 213 -8.06 1.87 20.82
N VAL A 214 -9.21 1.28 21.11
CA VAL A 214 -9.64 0.02 20.50
C VAL A 214 -11.09 0.14 20.07
N GLY A 215 -11.39 -0.35 18.86
CA GLY A 215 -12.77 -0.34 18.39
C GLY A 215 -12.96 -0.93 17.01
N PRO A 216 -14.21 -1.17 16.62
CA PRO A 216 -14.56 -1.61 15.29
C PRO A 216 -14.51 -0.46 14.28
N ARG A 217 -14.04 -0.78 13.06
CA ARG A 217 -14.27 0.00 11.87
C ARG A 217 -15.28 -0.74 11.00
N ILE A 218 -16.37 -0.08 10.67
CA ILE A 218 -17.43 -0.62 9.81
C ILE A 218 -17.39 0.14 8.49
N ALA A 219 -17.15 -0.57 7.39
CA ALA A 219 -17.11 0.00 6.06
C ALA A 219 -18.51 0.33 5.56
N ILE A 220 -18.70 1.56 5.05
CA ILE A 220 -19.95 2.05 4.46
C ILE A 220 -19.67 2.33 2.99
N GLY A 221 -19.95 1.33 2.12
CA GLY A 221 -19.61 1.42 0.71
C GLY A 221 -18.11 1.40 0.43
N GLN A 222 -17.68 1.97 -0.70
CA GLN A 222 -16.27 1.91 -1.14
C GLN A 222 -15.37 2.99 -0.53
N ASN A 223 -15.92 4.13 -0.11
CA ASN A 223 -15.15 5.33 0.24
C ASN A 223 -15.44 5.89 1.63
N ALA A 224 -16.28 5.24 2.43
CA ALA A 224 -16.63 5.71 3.76
C ALA A 224 -16.53 4.58 4.79
N SER A 225 -16.18 4.93 6.03
CA SER A 225 -16.23 4.01 7.17
C SER A 225 -16.68 4.74 8.42
N PHE A 226 -17.38 4.03 9.28
CA PHE A 226 -17.74 4.46 10.62
C PHE A 226 -16.81 3.76 11.63
N LYS A 227 -16.30 4.53 12.59
CA LYS A 227 -15.41 4.02 13.63
C LYS A 227 -16.01 4.36 15.02
N LEU A 228 -16.04 3.38 15.91
CA LEU A 228 -16.42 3.55 17.31
C LEU A 228 -15.24 3.09 18.18
N TYR A 229 -14.79 3.95 19.08
CA TYR A 229 -13.64 3.66 19.92
C TYR A 229 -13.97 3.72 21.41
N GLY A 230 -13.39 2.77 22.17
CA GLY A 230 -13.13 2.93 23.59
C GLY A 230 -11.72 3.50 23.77
N ILE A 231 -11.55 4.48 24.65
CA ILE A 231 -10.28 5.12 24.98
C ILE A 231 -9.96 4.82 26.44
N GLY A 232 -8.74 4.34 26.69
CA GLY A 232 -8.17 4.16 28.03
C GLY A 232 -6.83 4.89 28.11
N ASP A 233 -6.63 5.67 29.16
CA ASP A 233 -5.46 6.47 29.49
C ASP A 233 -4.90 6.13 30.88
#